data_b636ba33685d714e9cf57cc39d02bdab
#
_entry.id   b636ba33685d714e9cf57cc39d02bdab
#
_cell.length_a   1.000
_cell.length_b   1.000
_cell.length_c   1.000
_cell.angle_alpha   90.00
_cell.angle_beta   90.00
_cell.angle_gamma   90.00
#
_symmetry.space_group_name_H-M   'P 1'
#
loop_
_entity.id
_entity.type
_entity.pdbx_description
1 polymer ?
#
loop_
_entity_poly.entity_id
_entity_poly.type
_entity_poly.pdbx_seq_one_letter_code
_entity_poly.pdbx_strand_id
1 'polypeptide(L)'
;SKQPDPVVYIDDIAAYNKQEGLALSEEEIAYLEDVSRRVGRKLTDSEVFGFSQVNSEHCRHKIFNGQFVIDGEEKDTTLFGLIRKTTNEHPGRVVSAYKDNCAFLQGPKAEQFAPATHDTSDYFEIKEFESVISIKAETHNFPTTVEPFNGAATGTGGEIRDRIAGGKGAFPVAGTAVYMTAYPRLDGGREWEKATEPREWLYQTPEDILIKASNGASDFGNKFGQPLICGSLQTFEHFENGKKYGFDKVIMQAGGIGYGRKRDSIKDEPEAGDRVVLLGGDNYRIGMGGGAVSSVATGEYAGAIELNAVQRSNPEMQKRAYNAIRAISEEGVNPIISIHDHGAGGHLNCLSELVEATGGRIDMDKLPIGDPTLSAKEIVGNESQERMGLVIDEKNIDKLRRIAERERSPFYVIGEATGDMQFTFVDNRTGEKPIDLKLEDMFGKAPRTVLNDRTVRE
;
A
#
# COMPACT_ATOMS: atom_id res chain seq x y z
N SER A 1 -1.12 -7.48 33.32
CA SER A 1 -1.13 -7.00 31.93
C SER A 1 -0.12 -7.78 31.10
N LYS A 2 -0.53 -8.20 29.92
CA LYS A 2 0.36 -8.94 29.01
C LYS A 2 1.48 -8.01 28.54
N GLN A 3 2.72 -8.47 28.63
CA GLN A 3 3.86 -7.76 28.06
C GLN A 3 4.01 -8.12 26.58
N PRO A 4 4.59 -7.23 25.75
CA PRO A 4 4.94 -7.56 24.37
C PRO A 4 5.90 -8.76 24.30
N ASP A 5 5.71 -9.62 23.30
CA ASP A 5 6.67 -10.69 23.03
C ASP A 5 8.04 -10.08 22.67
N PRO A 6 9.14 -10.65 23.18
CA PRO A 6 10.47 -10.14 22.90
C PRO A 6 10.86 -10.35 21.43
N VAL A 7 11.84 -9.58 20.96
CA VAL A 7 12.51 -9.85 19.68
C VAL A 7 13.20 -11.20 19.74
N VAL A 8 12.99 -12.02 18.72
CA VAL A 8 13.57 -13.36 18.61
C VAL A 8 14.60 -13.38 17.48
N TYR A 9 15.76 -13.94 17.72
CA TYR A 9 16.77 -14.19 16.70
C TYR A 9 16.55 -15.58 16.12
N ILE A 10 16.47 -15.68 14.81
CA ILE A 10 16.03 -16.90 14.11
C ILE A 10 17.21 -17.81 13.80
N ASP A 11 17.22 -19.00 14.37
CA ASP A 11 18.24 -20.04 14.09
C ASP A 11 18.01 -20.70 12.73
N ASP A 12 16.78 -21.08 12.43
CA ASP A 12 16.38 -21.83 11.24
C ASP A 12 15.28 -21.07 10.50
N ILE A 13 15.65 -20.35 9.46
CA ILE A 13 14.73 -19.54 8.68
C ILE A 13 13.70 -20.39 7.96
N ALA A 14 14.08 -21.57 7.44
CA ALA A 14 13.14 -22.49 6.78
C ALA A 14 12.06 -22.98 7.75
N ALA A 15 12.44 -23.34 8.97
CA ALA A 15 11.50 -23.75 10.01
C ALA A 15 10.57 -22.60 10.43
N TYR A 16 11.11 -21.42 10.59
CA TYR A 16 10.35 -20.21 10.93
C TYR A 16 9.35 -19.86 9.83
N ASN A 17 9.77 -19.91 8.56
CA ASN A 17 8.88 -19.71 7.41
C ASN A 17 7.67 -20.65 7.44
N LYS A 18 7.91 -21.93 7.71
CA LYS A 18 6.85 -22.94 7.79
C LYS A 18 5.95 -22.72 9.00
N GLN A 19 6.52 -22.45 10.16
CA GLN A 19 5.79 -22.21 11.41
C GLN A 19 4.87 -21.01 11.31
N GLU A 20 5.35 -19.92 10.71
CA GLU A 20 4.63 -18.64 10.62
C GLU A 20 3.84 -18.47 9.31
N GLY A 21 3.95 -19.41 8.37
CA GLY A 21 3.24 -19.34 7.10
C GLY A 21 3.63 -18.14 6.24
N LEU A 22 4.92 -17.84 6.14
CA LEU A 22 5.42 -16.64 5.47
C LEU A 22 5.43 -16.71 3.95
N ALA A 23 5.23 -17.90 3.38
CA ALA A 23 5.22 -18.13 1.93
C ALA A 23 6.53 -17.73 1.22
N LEU A 24 7.66 -17.84 1.89
CA LEU A 24 8.98 -17.65 1.27
C LEU A 24 9.32 -18.85 0.37
N SER A 25 9.87 -18.57 -0.80
CA SER A 25 10.42 -19.59 -1.68
C SER A 25 11.72 -20.17 -1.11
N GLU A 26 12.16 -21.33 -1.63
CA GLU A 26 13.45 -21.91 -1.26
C GLU A 26 14.62 -20.98 -1.59
N GLU A 27 14.55 -20.28 -2.71
CA GLU A 27 15.53 -19.29 -3.13
C GLU A 27 15.56 -18.09 -2.19
N GLU A 28 14.41 -17.63 -1.72
CA GLU A 28 14.32 -16.52 -0.76
C GLU A 28 14.87 -16.93 0.61
N ILE A 29 14.62 -18.15 1.05
CA ILE A 29 15.19 -18.70 2.29
C ILE A 29 16.71 -18.75 2.18
N ALA A 30 17.24 -19.29 1.10
CA ALA A 30 18.70 -19.35 0.86
C ALA A 30 19.31 -17.94 0.81
N TYR A 31 18.62 -17.00 0.20
CA TYR A 31 19.01 -15.60 0.16
C TYR A 31 19.13 -14.99 1.56
N LEU A 32 18.13 -15.19 2.41
CA LEU A 32 18.13 -14.69 3.79
C LEU A 32 19.21 -15.36 4.64
N GLU A 33 19.46 -16.65 4.45
CA GLU A 33 20.58 -17.34 5.10
C GLU A 33 21.92 -16.72 4.69
N ASP A 34 22.09 -16.35 3.42
CA ASP A 34 23.26 -15.64 2.94
C ASP A 34 23.39 -14.24 3.54
N VAL A 35 22.28 -13.48 3.64
CA VAL A 35 22.28 -12.19 4.33
C VAL A 35 22.74 -12.35 5.77
N SER A 36 22.23 -13.33 6.49
CA SER A 36 22.65 -13.64 7.87
C SER A 36 24.15 -13.87 7.98
N ARG A 37 24.72 -14.64 7.06
CA ARG A 37 26.18 -14.88 7.02
C ARG A 37 26.94 -13.58 6.75
N ARG A 38 26.52 -12.79 5.79
CA ARG A 38 27.20 -11.54 5.40
C ARG A 38 27.17 -10.48 6.50
N VAL A 39 26.07 -10.36 7.22
CA VAL A 39 25.97 -9.42 8.36
C VAL A 39 26.59 -9.98 9.64
N GLY A 40 26.96 -11.25 9.67
CA GLY A 40 27.66 -11.89 10.78
C GLY A 40 26.81 -12.13 12.02
N ARG A 41 25.49 -12.24 11.88
CA ARG A 41 24.55 -12.51 12.97
C ARG A 41 23.30 -13.21 12.46
N LYS A 42 22.55 -13.80 13.40
CA LYS A 42 21.20 -14.27 13.11
C LYS A 42 20.29 -13.09 12.79
N LEU A 43 19.39 -13.29 11.85
CA LEU A 43 18.35 -12.30 11.58
C LEU A 43 17.28 -12.35 12.67
N THR A 44 16.64 -11.21 12.91
CA THR A 44 15.51 -11.14 13.82
C THR A 44 14.23 -11.64 13.18
N ASP A 45 13.24 -11.98 13.99
CA ASP A 45 11.89 -12.28 13.54
C ASP A 45 11.28 -11.12 12.75
N SER A 46 11.51 -9.88 13.18
CA SER A 46 11.05 -8.68 12.46
C SER A 46 11.68 -8.55 11.08
N GLU A 47 12.97 -8.89 10.94
CA GLU A 47 13.67 -8.86 9.65
C GLU A 47 13.15 -9.93 8.69
N VAL A 48 12.96 -11.15 9.15
CA VAL A 48 12.44 -12.25 8.31
C VAL A 48 10.97 -12.02 7.95
N PHE A 49 10.14 -11.70 8.92
CA PHE A 49 8.73 -11.38 8.69
C PHE A 49 8.58 -10.17 7.76
N GLY A 50 9.33 -9.10 8.03
CA GLY A 50 9.32 -7.88 7.22
C GLY A 50 9.72 -8.15 5.78
N PHE A 51 10.79 -8.91 5.56
CA PHE A 51 11.21 -9.32 4.23
C PHE A 51 10.10 -10.07 3.50
N SER A 52 9.41 -10.99 4.16
CA SER A 52 8.31 -11.73 3.57
C SER A 52 7.15 -10.82 3.15
N GLN A 53 6.85 -9.78 3.92
CA GLN A 53 5.77 -8.83 3.62
C GLN A 53 6.12 -7.94 2.43
N VAL A 54 7.28 -7.30 2.43
CA VAL A 54 7.68 -6.36 1.38
C VAL A 54 8.07 -7.05 0.07
N ASN A 55 8.39 -8.33 0.09
CA ASN A 55 8.65 -9.14 -1.09
C ASN A 55 7.50 -10.09 -1.45
N SER A 56 6.32 -9.92 -0.87
CA SER A 56 5.12 -10.65 -1.26
C SER A 56 4.69 -10.29 -2.68
N GLU A 57 3.85 -11.14 -3.29
CA GLU A 57 3.28 -10.83 -4.61
C GLU A 57 2.55 -9.49 -4.61
N HIS A 58 1.84 -9.17 -3.52
CA HIS A 58 1.10 -7.91 -3.39
C HIS A 58 2.02 -6.68 -3.45
N CYS A 59 3.18 -6.70 -2.79
CA CYS A 59 4.09 -5.56 -2.74
C CYS A 59 5.09 -5.54 -3.92
N ARG A 60 5.58 -6.69 -4.33
CA ARG A 60 6.67 -6.81 -5.30
C ARG A 60 6.22 -7.20 -6.70
N HIS A 61 5.04 -7.77 -6.86
CA HIS A 61 4.54 -8.28 -8.14
C HIS A 61 5.51 -9.29 -8.79
N LYS A 62 5.80 -10.36 -8.09
CA LYS A 62 6.79 -11.38 -8.49
C LYS A 62 6.51 -11.98 -9.86
N ILE A 63 5.22 -12.23 -10.18
CA ILE A 63 4.82 -12.79 -11.47
C ILE A 63 5.03 -11.77 -12.57
N PHE A 64 4.54 -10.55 -12.42
CA PHE A 64 4.66 -9.51 -13.45
C PHE A 64 6.09 -9.02 -13.65
N ASN A 65 6.92 -9.08 -12.61
CA ASN A 65 8.36 -8.79 -12.69
C ASN A 65 9.20 -10.05 -12.93
N GLY A 66 8.57 -11.22 -12.97
CA GLY A 66 9.25 -12.50 -13.13
C GLY A 66 9.82 -12.71 -14.52
N GLN A 67 10.75 -13.64 -14.61
CA GLN A 67 11.32 -14.10 -15.85
C GLN A 67 10.53 -15.31 -16.35
N PHE A 68 10.01 -15.22 -17.57
CA PHE A 68 9.29 -16.33 -18.20
C PHE A 68 10.23 -17.14 -19.08
N VAL A 69 10.19 -18.45 -18.91
CA VAL A 69 10.82 -19.44 -19.78
C VAL A 69 9.70 -20.31 -20.34
N ILE A 70 9.42 -20.19 -21.62
CA ILE A 70 8.31 -20.88 -22.28
C ILE A 70 8.91 -21.82 -23.32
N ASP A 71 8.60 -23.13 -23.25
CA ASP A 71 9.13 -24.16 -24.11
C ASP A 71 10.67 -24.18 -24.13
N GLY A 72 11.30 -23.91 -22.98
CA GLY A 72 12.76 -23.84 -22.85
C GLY A 72 13.41 -22.56 -23.38
N GLU A 73 12.60 -21.63 -23.88
CA GLU A 73 13.06 -20.33 -24.36
C GLU A 73 12.82 -19.23 -23.34
N GLU A 74 13.89 -18.57 -22.94
CA GLU A 74 13.82 -17.40 -22.05
C GLU A 74 13.24 -16.20 -22.79
N LYS A 75 12.21 -15.57 -22.26
CA LYS A 75 11.60 -14.38 -22.85
C LYS A 75 12.43 -13.13 -22.55
N ASP A 76 12.51 -12.23 -23.52
CA ASP A 76 13.37 -11.04 -23.47
C ASP A 76 12.88 -9.98 -22.48
N THR A 77 11.60 -10.01 -22.10
CA THR A 77 11.00 -9.00 -21.25
C THR A 77 10.03 -9.63 -20.23
N THR A 78 9.69 -8.85 -19.23
CA THR A 78 8.69 -9.20 -18.22
C THR A 78 7.30 -8.78 -18.68
N LEU A 79 6.24 -9.21 -17.95
CA LEU A 79 4.88 -8.72 -18.21
C LEU A 79 4.78 -7.21 -17.98
N PHE A 80 5.42 -6.68 -16.94
CA PHE A 80 5.51 -5.23 -16.75
C PHE A 80 6.27 -4.53 -17.88
N GLY A 81 7.30 -5.16 -18.41
CA GLY A 81 8.01 -4.65 -19.57
C GLY A 81 7.10 -4.47 -20.78
N LEU A 82 6.20 -5.43 -21.02
CA LEU A 82 5.19 -5.34 -22.08
C LEU A 82 4.19 -4.20 -21.85
N ILE A 83 3.73 -4.03 -20.60
CA ILE A 83 2.82 -2.94 -20.24
C ILE A 83 3.50 -1.58 -20.45
N ARG A 84 4.71 -1.42 -19.92
CA ARG A 84 5.49 -0.17 -20.01
C ARG A 84 5.85 0.20 -21.43
N LYS A 85 5.98 -0.78 -22.30
CA LYS A 85 6.32 -0.57 -23.73
C LYS A 85 5.34 0.40 -24.38
N THR A 86 4.05 0.27 -24.13
CA THR A 86 3.04 1.17 -24.66
C THR A 86 3.31 2.63 -24.27
N THR A 87 3.57 2.88 -22.98
CA THR A 87 3.88 4.22 -22.49
C THR A 87 5.22 4.74 -23.01
N ASN A 88 6.24 3.88 -23.12
CA ASN A 88 7.55 4.27 -23.60
C ASN A 88 7.53 4.67 -25.09
N GLU A 89 6.75 3.96 -25.92
CA GLU A 89 6.63 4.24 -27.35
C GLU A 89 5.64 5.37 -27.65
N HIS A 90 4.61 5.52 -26.81
CA HIS A 90 3.53 6.50 -27.00
C HIS A 90 3.25 7.26 -25.70
N PRO A 91 4.19 8.08 -25.19
CA PRO A 91 4.01 8.73 -23.90
C PRO A 91 2.89 9.78 -23.88
N GLY A 92 2.57 10.39 -25.01
CA GLY A 92 1.50 11.38 -25.11
C GLY A 92 1.64 12.47 -24.06
N ARG A 93 0.61 12.64 -23.23
CA ARG A 93 0.57 13.62 -22.15
C ARG A 93 0.97 13.08 -20.78
N VAL A 94 1.59 11.91 -20.73
CA VAL A 94 2.06 11.33 -19.47
C VAL A 94 3.17 12.19 -18.87
N VAL A 95 3.00 12.62 -17.65
CA VAL A 95 4.02 13.33 -16.86
C VAL A 95 4.82 12.33 -16.03
N SER A 96 4.14 11.40 -15.36
CA SER A 96 4.75 10.36 -14.53
C SER A 96 3.89 9.10 -14.54
N ALA A 97 4.51 7.95 -14.77
CA ALA A 97 3.86 6.65 -14.69
C ALA A 97 4.83 5.59 -14.19
N TYR A 98 4.34 4.59 -13.45
CA TYR A 98 5.08 3.42 -12.94
C TYR A 98 6.21 3.74 -11.93
N LYS A 99 6.32 4.96 -11.45
CA LYS A 99 7.40 5.41 -10.55
C LYS A 99 6.91 5.90 -9.20
N ASP A 100 5.63 6.16 -9.08
CA ASP A 100 5.02 6.77 -7.91
C ASP A 100 3.75 6.03 -7.53
N ASN A 101 3.09 6.48 -6.48
CA ASN A 101 1.85 5.93 -5.95
C ASN A 101 0.67 6.06 -6.93
N CYS A 102 0.71 7.04 -7.82
CA CYS A 102 -0.27 7.25 -8.89
C CYS A 102 0.39 7.73 -10.15
N ALA A 103 -0.36 7.73 -11.26
CA ALA A 103 0.09 8.35 -12.51
C ALA A 103 -0.39 9.78 -12.60
N PHE A 104 0.40 10.61 -13.28
CA PHE A 104 0.05 12.00 -13.60
C PHE A 104 0.06 12.22 -15.11
N LEU A 105 -1.02 12.84 -15.59
CA LEU A 105 -1.13 13.35 -16.95
C LEU A 105 -1.09 14.86 -16.93
N GLN A 106 -0.64 15.47 -18.02
CA GLN A 106 -0.69 16.93 -18.19
C GLN A 106 -2.15 17.41 -18.11
N GLY A 107 -2.41 18.35 -17.21
CA GLY A 107 -3.68 19.02 -17.07
C GLY A 107 -3.69 20.44 -17.66
N PRO A 108 -4.83 21.14 -17.60
CA PRO A 108 -4.93 22.53 -18.02
C PRO A 108 -4.29 23.47 -17.01
N LYS A 109 -4.07 24.70 -17.40
CA LYS A 109 -3.90 25.80 -16.44
C LYS A 109 -5.16 25.95 -15.62
N ALA A 110 -5.00 26.11 -14.31
CA ALA A 110 -6.10 26.25 -13.38
C ALA A 110 -5.81 27.36 -12.38
N GLU A 111 -6.84 27.85 -11.72
CA GLU A 111 -6.73 28.82 -10.65
C GLU A 111 -7.05 28.17 -9.32
N GLN A 112 -6.28 28.52 -8.29
CA GLN A 112 -6.53 28.11 -6.92
C GLN A 112 -6.89 29.32 -6.08
N PHE A 113 -7.99 29.19 -5.33
CA PHE A 113 -8.40 30.16 -4.31
C PHE A 113 -8.05 29.57 -2.94
N ALA A 114 -7.04 30.12 -2.30
CA ALA A 114 -6.51 29.63 -1.04
C ALA A 114 -5.84 30.76 -0.24
N PRO A 115 -5.64 30.61 1.08
CA PRO A 115 -4.86 31.57 1.86
C PRO A 115 -3.43 31.67 1.33
N ALA A 116 -2.82 32.85 1.46
CA ALA A 116 -1.42 33.07 1.08
C ALA A 116 -0.46 32.22 1.91
N THR A 117 -0.74 32.04 3.20
CA THR A 117 -0.06 31.10 4.10
C THR A 117 -1.08 30.24 4.82
N HIS A 118 -0.67 29.07 5.31
CA HIS A 118 -1.61 28.08 5.86
C HIS A 118 -1.36 27.74 7.34
N ASP A 119 -0.34 28.27 7.97
CA ASP A 119 -0.02 28.04 9.38
C ASP A 119 -0.55 29.14 10.32
N THR A 120 -1.02 30.26 9.74
CA THR A 120 -1.66 31.36 10.45
C THR A 120 -2.81 31.92 9.62
N SER A 121 -3.68 32.73 10.23
CA SER A 121 -4.71 33.46 9.50
C SER A 121 -4.08 34.40 8.46
N ASP A 122 -4.60 34.37 7.24
CA ASP A 122 -4.07 35.18 6.17
C ASP A 122 -5.16 35.49 5.14
N TYR A 123 -4.86 36.40 4.23
CA TYR A 123 -5.73 36.72 3.11
C TYR A 123 -5.79 35.62 2.09
N PHE A 124 -6.95 35.39 1.48
CA PHE A 124 -7.10 34.51 0.36
C PHE A 124 -6.60 35.16 -0.93
N GLU A 125 -5.96 34.34 -1.74
CA GLU A 125 -5.41 34.76 -3.03
C GLU A 125 -5.91 33.84 -4.14
N ILE A 126 -6.01 34.38 -5.35
CA ILE A 126 -6.21 33.59 -6.56
C ILE A 126 -4.85 33.48 -7.25
N LYS A 127 -4.37 32.25 -7.42
CA LYS A 127 -3.11 31.97 -8.11
C LYS A 127 -3.33 30.97 -9.25
N GLU A 128 -2.84 31.36 -10.44
CA GLU A 128 -2.79 30.44 -11.58
C GLU A 128 -1.65 29.44 -11.40
N PHE A 129 -1.88 28.19 -11.78
CA PHE A 129 -0.87 27.14 -11.79
C PHE A 129 -1.07 26.18 -12.95
N GLU A 130 0.00 25.53 -13.38
CA GLU A 130 -0.08 24.39 -14.29
C GLU A 130 -0.46 23.15 -13.49
N SER A 131 -1.56 22.50 -13.91
CA SER A 131 -2.05 21.30 -13.24
C SER A 131 -1.55 20.01 -13.88
N VAL A 132 -1.59 18.96 -13.09
CA VAL A 132 -1.53 17.57 -13.55
C VAL A 132 -2.81 16.85 -13.08
N ILE A 133 -3.26 15.91 -13.87
CA ILE A 133 -4.42 15.05 -13.53
C ILE A 133 -3.88 13.77 -12.93
N SER A 134 -4.29 13.45 -11.72
CA SER A 134 -3.92 12.20 -11.06
C SER A 134 -4.89 11.08 -11.40
N ILE A 135 -4.37 9.90 -11.67
CA ILE A 135 -5.15 8.69 -11.99
C ILE A 135 -4.59 7.54 -11.18
N LYS A 136 -5.48 6.81 -10.55
CA LYS A 136 -5.16 5.57 -9.83
C LYS A 136 -6.30 4.59 -9.95
N ALA A 137 -5.97 3.33 -10.11
CA ALA A 137 -6.88 2.22 -9.88
C ALA A 137 -6.13 1.20 -9.01
N GLU A 138 -6.81 0.71 -8.00
CA GLU A 138 -6.25 -0.23 -7.04
C GLU A 138 -7.18 -1.41 -6.84
N THR A 139 -6.64 -2.62 -6.78
CA THR A 139 -7.41 -3.81 -6.49
C THR A 139 -7.42 -4.11 -5.00
N HIS A 140 -8.58 -4.48 -4.47
CA HIS A 140 -8.74 -4.88 -3.08
C HIS A 140 -9.62 -6.12 -2.99
N ASN A 141 -9.13 -7.23 -3.55
CA ASN A 141 -9.92 -8.41 -3.87
C ASN A 141 -10.20 -9.30 -2.66
N PHE A 142 -9.13 -9.79 -2.01
CA PHE A 142 -9.24 -10.67 -0.86
C PHE A 142 -10.06 -10.06 0.28
N PRO A 143 -9.76 -8.84 0.75
CA PRO A 143 -10.52 -8.24 1.84
C PRO A 143 -12.01 -8.05 1.50
N THR A 144 -12.33 -7.69 0.27
CA THR A 144 -13.71 -7.51 -0.19
C THR A 144 -14.45 -8.84 -0.26
N THR A 145 -13.77 -9.94 -0.57
CA THR A 145 -14.37 -11.28 -0.55
C THR A 145 -14.73 -11.72 0.86
N VAL A 146 -13.88 -11.45 1.83
CA VAL A 146 -13.99 -11.95 3.21
C VAL A 146 -14.87 -11.05 4.07
N GLU A 147 -14.62 -9.75 4.02
CA GLU A 147 -15.31 -8.72 4.82
C GLU A 147 -15.67 -7.56 3.89
N PRO A 148 -16.74 -7.68 3.09
CA PRO A 148 -16.97 -6.81 1.95
C PRO A 148 -17.13 -5.32 2.30
N PHE A 149 -17.81 -4.98 3.39
CA PHE A 149 -17.95 -3.57 3.78
C PHE A 149 -16.58 -2.95 4.11
N ASN A 150 -15.87 -3.52 5.06
CA ASN A 150 -14.56 -3.01 5.46
C ASN A 150 -13.50 -3.18 4.37
N GLY A 151 -13.56 -4.28 3.63
CA GLY A 151 -12.64 -4.54 2.52
C GLY A 151 -12.74 -3.50 1.42
N ALA A 152 -13.95 -3.21 0.96
CA ALA A 152 -14.18 -2.20 -0.08
C ALA A 152 -13.94 -0.77 0.44
N ALA A 153 -14.31 -0.47 1.68
CA ALA A 153 -14.02 0.81 2.31
C ALA A 153 -12.51 1.06 2.37
N THR A 154 -11.74 0.06 2.78
CA THR A 154 -10.27 0.14 2.83
C THR A 154 -9.66 0.27 1.44
N GLY A 155 -10.22 -0.41 0.44
CA GLY A 155 -9.80 -0.26 -0.96
C GLY A 155 -9.98 1.16 -1.48
N THR A 156 -11.13 1.75 -1.23
CA THR A 156 -11.40 3.16 -1.57
C THR A 156 -10.44 4.09 -0.82
N GLY A 157 -10.26 3.87 0.48
CA GLY A 157 -9.31 4.65 1.29
C GLY A 157 -7.87 4.55 0.77
N GLY A 158 -7.45 3.35 0.35
CA GLY A 158 -6.10 3.12 -0.18
C GLY A 158 -5.83 3.86 -1.48
N GLU A 159 -6.76 3.82 -2.43
CA GLU A 159 -6.58 4.56 -3.68
C GLU A 159 -6.58 6.08 -3.46
N ILE A 160 -7.37 6.57 -2.51
CA ILE A 160 -7.34 7.99 -2.12
C ILE A 160 -5.97 8.35 -1.53
N ARG A 161 -5.44 7.53 -0.61
CA ARG A 161 -4.11 7.75 -0.02
C ARG A 161 -3.01 7.77 -1.08
N ASP A 162 -3.03 6.86 -2.02
CA ASP A 162 -2.06 6.82 -3.11
C ASP A 162 -2.05 8.11 -3.91
N ARG A 163 -3.20 8.69 -4.18
CA ARG A 163 -3.28 9.96 -4.90
C ARG A 163 -2.91 11.16 -4.04
N ILE A 164 -3.23 11.14 -2.75
CA ILE A 164 -2.71 12.14 -1.81
C ILE A 164 -1.18 12.12 -1.79
N ALA A 165 -0.58 10.92 -1.81
CA ALA A 165 0.86 10.72 -1.79
C ALA A 165 1.52 10.83 -3.16
N GLY A 166 0.78 11.17 -4.21
CA GLY A 166 1.35 11.42 -5.54
C GLY A 166 2.26 12.64 -5.54
N GLY A 167 3.45 12.49 -6.09
CA GLY A 167 4.43 13.57 -6.09
C GLY A 167 4.77 14.04 -4.69
N LYS A 168 4.62 15.33 -4.46
CA LYS A 168 4.81 16.00 -3.15
C LYS A 168 3.48 16.38 -2.50
N GLY A 169 2.40 15.72 -2.88
CA GLY A 169 1.04 15.95 -2.45
C GLY A 169 0.10 16.32 -3.58
N ALA A 170 -1.03 15.64 -3.66
CA ALA A 170 -2.04 15.87 -4.68
C ALA A 170 -3.44 15.81 -4.05
N PHE A 171 -4.46 16.13 -4.85
CA PHE A 171 -5.81 16.42 -4.35
C PHE A 171 -6.84 15.51 -5.01
N PRO A 172 -7.43 14.55 -4.26
CA PRO A 172 -8.53 13.71 -4.74
C PRO A 172 -9.80 14.54 -5.02
N VAL A 173 -10.54 14.16 -6.07
CA VAL A 173 -11.78 14.86 -6.47
C VAL A 173 -12.96 13.91 -6.55
N ALA A 174 -12.85 12.81 -7.31
CA ALA A 174 -13.95 11.88 -7.54
C ALA A 174 -13.45 10.45 -7.65
N GLY A 175 -14.25 9.50 -7.21
CA GLY A 175 -13.91 8.09 -7.19
C GLY A 175 -14.85 7.23 -8.00
N THR A 176 -14.39 6.02 -8.30
CA THR A 176 -15.13 4.96 -8.96
C THR A 176 -14.92 3.63 -8.23
N ALA A 177 -15.86 2.70 -8.43
CA ALA A 177 -15.69 1.33 -7.95
C ALA A 177 -16.17 0.35 -9.02
N VAL A 178 -15.36 -0.66 -9.32
CA VAL A 178 -15.69 -1.73 -10.25
C VAL A 178 -15.68 -3.05 -9.50
N TYR A 179 -16.71 -3.87 -9.72
CA TYR A 179 -16.81 -5.19 -9.11
C TYR A 179 -16.93 -6.26 -10.19
N MET A 180 -16.23 -7.37 -9.99
CA MET A 180 -16.34 -8.56 -10.82
C MET A 180 -16.62 -9.73 -9.89
N THR A 181 -17.76 -10.40 -10.07
CA THR A 181 -18.22 -11.47 -9.18
C THR A 181 -18.76 -12.67 -9.96
N ALA A 182 -18.94 -13.77 -9.27
CA ALA A 182 -19.80 -14.85 -9.75
C ALA A 182 -21.24 -14.35 -9.91
N TYR A 183 -22.06 -15.11 -10.60
CA TYR A 183 -23.47 -14.73 -10.81
C TYR A 183 -24.21 -14.57 -9.49
N PRO A 184 -24.87 -13.43 -9.24
CA PRO A 184 -25.63 -13.21 -8.01
C PRO A 184 -26.96 -13.96 -7.95
N ARG A 185 -27.50 -14.42 -9.08
CA ARG A 185 -28.74 -15.21 -9.21
C ARG A 185 -29.94 -14.57 -8.51
N LEU A 186 -30.13 -13.29 -8.78
CA LEU A 186 -31.23 -12.51 -8.23
C LEU A 186 -32.58 -12.98 -8.83
N ASP A 187 -33.62 -12.99 -8.00
CA ASP A 187 -35.00 -13.34 -8.44
C ASP A 187 -35.10 -14.66 -9.21
N GLY A 188 -34.36 -15.67 -8.73
CA GLY A 188 -34.35 -17.00 -9.36
C GLY A 188 -33.33 -17.16 -10.50
N GLY A 189 -32.60 -16.10 -10.81
CA GLY A 189 -31.54 -16.12 -11.81
C GLY A 189 -32.02 -15.91 -13.24
N ARG A 190 -31.12 -15.39 -14.06
CA ARG A 190 -31.30 -15.29 -15.51
C ARG A 190 -30.99 -16.62 -16.19
N GLU A 191 -31.42 -16.81 -17.44
CA GLU A 191 -31.25 -18.09 -18.12
C GLU A 191 -29.78 -18.53 -18.21
N TRP A 192 -28.85 -17.61 -18.47
CA TRP A 192 -27.42 -17.94 -18.51
C TRP A 192 -26.84 -18.24 -17.11
N GLU A 193 -27.39 -17.67 -16.05
CA GLU A 193 -26.99 -17.96 -14.66
C GLU A 193 -27.41 -19.36 -14.21
N LYS A 194 -28.50 -19.89 -14.79
CA LYS A 194 -29.01 -21.24 -14.51
C LYS A 194 -28.17 -22.33 -15.18
N ALA A 195 -27.38 -21.99 -16.18
CA ALA A 195 -26.57 -22.95 -16.92
C ALA A 195 -25.35 -23.46 -16.12
N THR A 196 -25.01 -22.83 -15.01
CA THR A 196 -23.88 -23.17 -14.17
C THR A 196 -24.30 -23.35 -12.72
N GLU A 197 -23.84 -24.41 -12.07
CA GLU A 197 -24.12 -24.64 -10.65
C GLU A 197 -23.36 -23.63 -9.78
N PRO A 198 -24.02 -23.02 -8.78
CA PRO A 198 -23.33 -22.13 -7.84
C PRO A 198 -22.37 -22.92 -6.99
N ARG A 199 -21.21 -22.31 -6.67
CA ARG A 199 -20.30 -22.90 -5.69
C ARG A 199 -20.77 -22.62 -4.26
N GLU A 200 -20.31 -23.40 -3.31
CA GLU A 200 -20.43 -23.08 -1.90
C GLU A 200 -19.49 -21.91 -1.56
N TRP A 201 -20.01 -20.89 -0.90
CA TRP A 201 -19.26 -19.71 -0.52
C TRP A 201 -18.75 -19.82 0.91
N LEU A 202 -17.45 -19.53 1.09
CA LEU A 202 -16.78 -19.65 2.39
C LEU A 202 -17.31 -18.66 3.45
N TYR A 203 -17.73 -17.47 3.00
CA TYR A 203 -18.11 -16.37 3.89
C TYR A 203 -19.50 -15.80 3.56
N GLN A 204 -19.65 -15.28 2.35
CA GLN A 204 -20.87 -14.58 1.92
C GLN A 204 -21.17 -14.86 0.45
N THR A 205 -22.43 -14.69 0.07
CA THR A 205 -22.88 -14.83 -1.32
C THR A 205 -22.42 -13.65 -2.19
N PRO A 206 -22.38 -13.81 -3.52
CA PRO A 206 -22.11 -12.67 -4.42
C PRO A 206 -23.05 -11.48 -4.21
N GLU A 207 -24.33 -11.72 -3.97
CA GLU A 207 -25.31 -10.66 -3.69
C GLU A 207 -24.94 -9.88 -2.42
N ASP A 208 -24.67 -10.58 -1.32
CA ASP A 208 -24.29 -9.97 -0.05
C ASP A 208 -22.98 -9.16 -0.20
N ILE A 209 -22.01 -9.72 -0.91
CA ILE A 209 -20.72 -9.04 -1.17
C ILE A 209 -20.96 -7.73 -1.92
N LEU A 210 -21.75 -7.76 -2.99
CA LEU A 210 -22.00 -6.57 -3.81
C LEU A 210 -22.69 -5.46 -3.02
N ILE A 211 -23.72 -5.80 -2.24
CA ILE A 211 -24.44 -4.82 -1.41
C ILE A 211 -23.52 -4.21 -0.37
N LYS A 212 -22.83 -5.04 0.40
CA LYS A 212 -21.97 -4.57 1.49
C LYS A 212 -20.73 -3.84 0.99
N ALA A 213 -20.11 -4.33 -0.07
CA ALA A 213 -18.94 -3.69 -0.68
C ALA A 213 -19.28 -2.30 -1.23
N SER A 214 -20.38 -2.19 -1.96
CA SER A 214 -20.86 -0.90 -2.49
C SER A 214 -21.11 0.10 -1.35
N ASN A 215 -21.78 -0.36 -0.28
CA ASN A 215 -22.01 0.48 0.90
C ASN A 215 -20.70 0.91 1.56
N GLY A 216 -19.74 0.01 1.70
CA GLY A 216 -18.44 0.32 2.32
C GLY A 216 -17.62 1.30 1.53
N ALA A 217 -17.52 1.12 0.23
CA ALA A 217 -16.80 2.03 -0.66
C ALA A 217 -17.41 3.43 -0.66
N SER A 218 -18.73 3.52 -0.75
CA SER A 218 -19.46 4.79 -0.72
C SER A 218 -19.34 5.48 0.65
N ASP A 219 -19.40 4.72 1.73
CA ASP A 219 -19.25 5.23 3.09
C ASP A 219 -17.91 5.94 3.26
N PHE A 220 -16.81 5.28 2.87
CA PHE A 220 -15.49 5.88 2.98
C PHE A 220 -15.35 7.14 2.10
N GLY A 221 -15.70 7.02 0.83
CA GLY A 221 -15.58 8.12 -0.12
C GLY A 221 -16.38 9.35 0.31
N ASN A 222 -17.62 9.15 0.72
CA ASN A 222 -18.49 10.23 1.16
C ASN A 222 -18.02 10.89 2.46
N LYS A 223 -17.55 10.10 3.43
CA LYS A 223 -17.02 10.63 4.70
C LYS A 223 -15.71 11.38 4.51
N PHE A 224 -14.87 10.92 3.60
CA PHE A 224 -13.63 11.61 3.26
C PHE A 224 -13.89 12.89 2.45
N GLY A 225 -14.87 12.88 1.57
CA GLY A 225 -15.17 13.99 0.66
C GLY A 225 -14.74 13.75 -0.77
N GLN A 226 -14.50 12.49 -1.15
CA GLN A 226 -14.37 12.03 -2.53
C GLN A 226 -15.56 11.14 -2.87
N PRO A 227 -16.64 11.69 -3.43
CA PRO A 227 -17.82 10.88 -3.75
C PRO A 227 -17.50 9.85 -4.84
N LEU A 228 -18.09 8.67 -4.71
CA LEU A 228 -18.13 7.71 -5.81
C LEU A 228 -19.18 8.16 -6.81
N ILE A 229 -18.72 8.51 -8.02
CA ILE A 229 -19.59 9.09 -9.04
C ILE A 229 -20.05 8.09 -10.09
N CYS A 230 -19.34 6.99 -10.24
CA CYS A 230 -19.71 5.93 -11.17
C CYS A 230 -18.97 4.63 -10.82
N GLY A 231 -19.34 3.59 -11.52
CA GLY A 231 -18.70 2.29 -11.41
C GLY A 231 -19.31 1.32 -12.41
N SER A 232 -18.89 0.07 -12.32
CA SER A 232 -19.48 -1.00 -13.12
C SER A 232 -19.50 -2.31 -12.36
N LEU A 233 -20.37 -3.20 -12.79
CA LEU A 233 -20.49 -4.55 -12.30
C LEU A 233 -20.39 -5.50 -13.48
N GLN A 234 -19.50 -6.49 -13.34
CA GLN A 234 -19.37 -7.57 -14.31
C GLN A 234 -19.52 -8.90 -13.58
N THR A 235 -20.26 -9.82 -14.18
CA THR A 235 -20.48 -11.15 -13.60
C THR A 235 -20.13 -12.20 -14.65
N PHE A 236 -19.51 -13.28 -14.21
CA PHE A 236 -19.09 -14.34 -15.09
C PHE A 236 -18.90 -15.66 -14.37
N GLU A 237 -19.48 -16.72 -14.94
CA GLU A 237 -19.17 -18.11 -14.62
C GLU A 237 -19.24 -18.91 -15.92
N HIS A 238 -18.31 -19.81 -16.11
CA HIS A 238 -18.27 -20.67 -17.28
C HIS A 238 -17.71 -22.02 -16.93
N PHE A 239 -18.28 -23.06 -17.48
CA PHE A 239 -17.82 -24.43 -17.32
C PHE A 239 -17.44 -25.01 -18.67
N GLU A 240 -16.20 -25.48 -18.81
CA GLU A 240 -15.66 -26.04 -20.02
C GLU A 240 -14.57 -27.04 -19.71
N ASN A 241 -14.57 -28.16 -20.42
CA ASN A 241 -13.54 -29.21 -20.31
C ASN A 241 -13.27 -29.68 -18.87
N GLY A 242 -14.35 -29.83 -18.07
CA GLY A 242 -14.25 -30.26 -16.67
C GLY A 242 -13.73 -29.20 -15.71
N LYS A 243 -13.57 -27.94 -16.15
CA LYS A 243 -13.13 -26.83 -15.33
C LYS A 243 -14.17 -25.73 -15.26
N LYS A 244 -14.27 -25.13 -14.10
CA LYS A 244 -15.10 -23.92 -13.88
C LYS A 244 -14.22 -22.69 -13.86
N TYR A 245 -14.62 -21.67 -14.62
CA TYR A 245 -13.99 -20.36 -14.68
C TYR A 245 -14.95 -19.33 -14.10
N GLY A 246 -14.44 -18.42 -13.29
CA GLY A 246 -15.26 -17.38 -12.69
C GLY A 246 -14.49 -16.56 -11.67
N PHE A 247 -15.17 -15.59 -11.08
CA PHE A 247 -14.62 -14.72 -10.04
C PHE A 247 -14.97 -15.25 -8.65
N ASP A 248 -14.38 -16.38 -8.27
CA ASP A 248 -14.59 -16.97 -6.94
C ASP A 248 -13.96 -16.12 -5.83
N LYS A 249 -12.83 -15.50 -6.11
CA LYS A 249 -12.31 -14.36 -5.39
C LYS A 249 -12.77 -13.12 -6.11
N VAL A 250 -13.58 -12.31 -5.46
CA VAL A 250 -14.15 -11.09 -6.04
C VAL A 250 -13.04 -10.15 -6.48
N ILE A 251 -13.20 -9.52 -7.62
CA ILE A 251 -12.36 -8.40 -8.01
C ILE A 251 -13.08 -7.12 -7.60
N MET A 252 -12.40 -6.31 -6.80
CA MET A 252 -12.82 -4.95 -6.47
C MET A 252 -11.73 -4.00 -6.92
N GLN A 253 -12.06 -3.09 -7.83
CA GLN A 253 -11.16 -2.04 -8.28
C GLN A 253 -11.68 -0.69 -7.79
N ALA A 254 -10.99 -0.11 -6.83
CA ALA A 254 -11.20 1.26 -6.43
C ALA A 254 -10.38 2.17 -7.36
N GLY A 255 -10.99 3.20 -7.88
CA GLY A 255 -10.32 4.13 -8.76
C GLY A 255 -10.72 5.56 -8.47
N GLY A 256 -9.97 6.50 -9.02
CA GLY A 256 -10.30 7.89 -8.85
C GLY A 256 -9.49 8.82 -9.74
N ILE A 257 -9.98 10.03 -9.79
CA ILE A 257 -9.36 11.14 -10.50
C ILE A 257 -9.24 12.33 -9.55
N GLY A 258 -8.17 13.08 -9.74
CA GLY A 258 -7.91 14.31 -8.99
C GLY A 258 -6.93 15.17 -9.74
N TYR A 259 -6.30 16.09 -9.05
CA TYR A 259 -5.31 16.96 -9.63
C TYR A 259 -4.15 17.22 -8.68
N GLY A 260 -3.08 17.73 -9.22
CA GLY A 260 -1.95 18.25 -8.48
C GLY A 260 -1.35 19.43 -9.21
N ARG A 261 -0.29 19.98 -8.66
CA ARG A 261 0.51 21.00 -9.32
C ARG A 261 1.66 20.33 -10.05
N LYS A 262 1.92 20.74 -11.27
CA LYS A 262 3.04 20.21 -12.06
C LYS A 262 4.37 20.35 -11.32
N ARG A 263 4.59 21.46 -10.61
CA ARG A 263 5.79 21.69 -9.79
C ARG A 263 6.01 20.61 -8.72
N ASP A 264 4.91 20.00 -8.22
CA ASP A 264 4.90 19.00 -7.14
C ASP A 264 4.68 17.57 -7.66
N SER A 265 4.71 17.34 -8.97
CA SER A 265 4.38 16.04 -9.57
C SER A 265 5.48 15.00 -9.44
N ILE A 266 6.68 15.39 -9.06
CA ILE A 266 7.83 14.51 -8.86
C ILE A 266 8.41 14.75 -7.48
N LYS A 267 8.65 13.67 -6.74
CA LYS A 267 9.26 13.72 -5.41
C LYS A 267 10.71 14.19 -5.50
N ASP A 268 11.14 14.97 -4.50
CA ASP A 268 12.55 15.26 -4.29
C ASP A 268 13.23 14.09 -3.56
N GLU A 269 14.56 14.06 -3.58
CA GLU A 269 15.34 13.08 -2.87
C GLU A 269 15.70 13.58 -1.47
N PRO A 270 15.45 12.76 -0.41
CA PRO A 270 15.92 13.09 0.93
C PRO A 270 17.44 13.20 1.02
N GLU A 271 17.89 14.06 1.90
CA GLU A 271 19.30 14.20 2.28
C GLU A 271 19.51 13.74 3.73
N ALA A 272 20.74 13.36 4.07
CA ALA A 272 21.08 13.01 5.45
C ALA A 272 20.72 14.15 6.41
N GLY A 273 20.02 13.83 7.49
CA GLY A 273 19.53 14.80 8.47
C GLY A 273 18.09 15.25 8.25
N ASP A 274 17.49 15.02 7.09
CA ASP A 274 16.07 15.25 6.88
C ASP A 274 15.24 14.38 7.81
N ARG A 275 14.14 14.92 8.30
CA ARG A 275 13.29 14.25 9.29
C ARG A 275 12.21 13.41 8.64
N VAL A 276 11.96 12.25 9.23
CA VAL A 276 10.84 11.39 8.88
C VAL A 276 9.70 11.68 9.84
N VAL A 277 8.54 12.01 9.26
CA VAL A 277 7.32 12.39 9.98
C VAL A 277 6.22 11.37 9.67
N LEU A 278 5.46 11.02 10.69
CA LEU A 278 4.24 10.22 10.56
C LEU A 278 3.03 11.09 10.92
N LEU A 279 2.05 11.10 10.04
CA LEU A 279 0.72 11.64 10.28
C LEU A 279 -0.28 10.49 10.33
N GLY A 280 -1.20 10.51 11.29
CA GLY A 280 -2.28 9.53 11.35
C GLY A 280 -2.34 8.71 12.62
N GLY A 281 -3.10 7.62 12.58
CA GLY A 281 -3.52 6.88 13.74
C GLY A 281 -2.52 5.87 14.30
N ASP A 282 -2.92 5.28 15.43
CA ASP A 282 -2.12 4.34 16.21
C ASP A 282 -2.07 2.95 15.58
N ASN A 283 -1.05 2.17 15.96
CA ASN A 283 -0.95 0.76 15.63
C ASN A 283 -1.86 -0.09 16.53
N TYR A 284 -2.62 -0.98 15.88
CA TYR A 284 -3.41 -2.03 16.54
C TYR A 284 -3.11 -3.38 15.89
N ARG A 285 -3.59 -4.49 16.47
CA ARG A 285 -3.35 -5.84 15.93
C ARG A 285 -4.17 -6.17 14.67
N ILE A 286 -4.99 -5.28 14.21
CA ILE A 286 -5.75 -5.39 12.95
C ILE A 286 -4.86 -5.02 11.77
N GLY A 287 -5.02 -5.68 10.64
CA GLY A 287 -4.24 -5.45 9.42
C GLY A 287 -2.92 -6.20 9.36
N MET A 288 -2.68 -7.15 10.25
CA MET A 288 -1.42 -7.93 10.28
C MET A 288 -1.34 -8.92 9.12
N GLY A 289 -0.26 -8.85 8.36
CA GLY A 289 0.03 -9.82 7.31
C GLY A 289 -0.87 -9.74 6.08
N GLY A 290 -1.58 -8.65 5.86
CA GLY A 290 -2.53 -8.48 4.76
C GLY A 290 -1.91 -8.68 3.38
N GLY A 291 -0.68 -8.23 3.15
CA GLY A 291 0.06 -8.41 1.90
C GLY A 291 0.30 -9.88 1.57
N ALA A 292 0.76 -10.66 2.54
CA ALA A 292 1.01 -12.10 2.37
C ALA A 292 -0.30 -12.88 2.18
N VAL A 293 -1.31 -12.59 2.99
CA VAL A 293 -2.64 -13.26 2.90
C VAL A 293 -3.30 -12.97 1.56
N SER A 294 -3.21 -11.74 1.05
CA SER A 294 -3.78 -11.36 -0.24
C SER A 294 -3.11 -12.03 -1.43
N SER A 295 -1.86 -12.50 -1.26
CA SER A 295 -1.08 -13.15 -2.33
C SER A 295 -1.43 -14.64 -2.53
N VAL A 296 -2.29 -15.22 -1.70
CA VAL A 296 -2.67 -16.63 -1.76
C VAL A 296 -4.16 -16.82 -2.02
N ALA A 297 -4.58 -18.05 -2.26
CA ALA A 297 -5.99 -18.37 -2.46
C ALA A 297 -6.80 -18.12 -1.18
N THR A 298 -8.00 -17.55 -1.34
CA THR A 298 -8.94 -17.35 -0.22
C THR A 298 -9.25 -18.69 0.44
N GLY A 299 -9.08 -18.75 1.76
CA GLY A 299 -9.26 -19.97 2.57
C GLY A 299 -7.98 -20.79 2.79
N GLU A 300 -6.84 -20.41 2.17
CA GLU A 300 -5.56 -21.10 2.36
C GLU A 300 -5.01 -20.92 3.78
N TYR A 301 -5.23 -19.75 4.38
CA TYR A 301 -4.96 -19.52 5.80
C TYR A 301 -6.20 -19.80 6.66
N ALA A 302 -6.01 -20.02 7.96
CA ALA A 302 -7.11 -20.13 8.90
C ALA A 302 -8.00 -18.88 8.87
N GLY A 303 -9.33 -19.05 8.94
CA GLY A 303 -10.28 -17.95 8.81
C GLY A 303 -10.06 -16.79 9.79
N ALA A 304 -9.63 -17.07 11.03
CA ALA A 304 -9.30 -16.02 12.01
C ALA A 304 -8.10 -15.15 11.55
N ILE A 305 -7.09 -15.76 10.92
CA ILE A 305 -5.93 -15.05 10.37
C ILE A 305 -6.38 -14.20 9.18
N GLU A 306 -7.20 -14.73 8.28
CA GLU A 306 -7.73 -14.01 7.13
C GLU A 306 -8.57 -12.80 7.55
N LEU A 307 -9.46 -12.95 8.55
CA LEU A 307 -10.27 -11.86 9.08
C LEU A 307 -9.43 -10.77 9.78
N ASN A 308 -8.39 -11.15 10.52
CA ASN A 308 -7.49 -10.21 11.19
C ASN A 308 -6.63 -9.41 10.19
N ALA A 309 -6.41 -9.92 8.99
CA ALA A 309 -5.72 -9.20 7.93
C ALA A 309 -6.57 -8.11 7.28
N VAL A 310 -7.90 -8.13 7.49
CA VAL A 310 -8.81 -7.10 6.98
C VAL A 310 -8.88 -5.95 7.98
N GLN A 311 -8.61 -4.74 7.49
CA GLN A 311 -8.56 -3.53 8.31
C GLN A 311 -9.93 -2.94 8.57
N ARG A 312 -10.02 -2.13 9.63
CA ARG A 312 -11.16 -1.25 9.91
C ARG A 312 -10.85 0.14 9.39
N SER A 313 -11.73 0.68 8.56
CA SER A 313 -11.54 1.99 7.95
C SER A 313 -11.83 3.13 8.93
N ASN A 314 -11.07 4.21 8.81
CA ASN A 314 -11.27 5.45 9.54
C ASN A 314 -11.12 6.66 8.60
N PRO A 315 -12.15 6.98 7.82
CA PRO A 315 -12.09 8.07 6.85
C PRO A 315 -11.89 9.44 7.50
N GLU A 316 -12.36 9.65 8.73
CA GLU A 316 -12.13 10.89 9.47
C GLU A 316 -10.64 11.10 9.75
N MET A 317 -9.94 10.09 10.23
CA MET A 317 -8.50 10.17 10.47
C MET A 317 -7.74 10.48 9.19
N GLN A 318 -8.11 9.83 8.09
CA GLN A 318 -7.50 10.10 6.78
C GLN A 318 -7.75 11.54 6.33
N LYS A 319 -8.95 12.05 6.55
CA LYS A 319 -9.29 13.44 6.22
C LYS A 319 -8.47 14.45 7.02
N ARG A 320 -8.27 14.20 8.29
CA ARG A 320 -7.44 15.06 9.16
C ARG A 320 -5.99 15.09 8.67
N ALA A 321 -5.39 13.94 8.40
CA ALA A 321 -4.04 13.86 7.85
C ALA A 321 -3.95 14.54 6.48
N TYR A 322 -4.93 14.30 5.61
CA TYR A 322 -5.02 14.97 4.31
C TYR A 322 -5.12 16.49 4.43
N ASN A 323 -5.90 17.01 5.35
CA ASN A 323 -6.03 18.46 5.55
C ASN A 323 -4.69 19.11 5.89
N ALA A 324 -3.87 18.46 6.71
CA ALA A 324 -2.52 18.95 7.01
C ALA A 324 -1.62 18.95 5.77
N ILE A 325 -1.63 17.86 5.00
CA ILE A 325 -0.85 17.74 3.76
C ILE A 325 -1.31 18.76 2.74
N ARG A 326 -2.62 18.91 2.55
CA ARG A 326 -3.20 19.88 1.63
C ARG A 326 -2.77 21.31 1.97
N ALA A 327 -2.88 21.68 3.23
CA ALA A 327 -2.52 23.03 3.67
C ALA A 327 -1.06 23.37 3.33
N ILE A 328 -0.13 22.49 3.66
CA ILE A 328 1.28 22.75 3.40
C ILE A 328 1.63 22.67 1.91
N SER A 329 0.94 21.81 1.14
CA SER A 329 1.13 21.66 -0.30
C SER A 329 0.60 22.85 -1.10
N GLU A 330 -0.43 23.53 -0.61
CA GLU A 330 -1.05 24.69 -1.27
C GLU A 330 -0.23 25.96 -1.13
N GLU A 331 0.76 25.98 -0.25
CA GLU A 331 1.62 27.17 -0.09
C GLU A 331 2.47 27.45 -1.33
N GLY A 332 3.01 28.66 -1.41
CA GLY A 332 3.84 29.11 -2.52
C GLY A 332 5.06 28.24 -2.76
N VAL A 333 5.65 27.69 -1.71
CA VAL A 333 6.69 26.66 -1.74
C VAL A 333 6.21 25.48 -0.92
N ASN A 334 6.14 24.31 -1.55
CA ASN A 334 5.80 23.08 -0.86
C ASN A 334 7.06 22.50 -0.18
N PRO A 335 7.12 22.47 1.16
CA PRO A 335 8.30 21.99 1.86
C PRO A 335 8.41 20.47 1.96
N ILE A 336 7.41 19.72 1.49
CA ILE A 336 7.47 18.25 1.47
C ILE A 336 8.55 17.82 0.49
N ILE A 337 9.49 17.00 0.93
CA ILE A 337 10.54 16.41 0.10
C ILE A 337 10.02 15.15 -0.57
N SER A 338 9.44 14.26 0.23
CA SER A 338 8.85 13.00 -0.23
C SER A 338 7.69 12.66 0.67
N ILE A 339 6.71 11.93 0.13
CA ILE A 339 5.52 11.47 0.85
C ILE A 339 5.14 10.09 0.35
N HIS A 340 4.71 9.22 1.25
CA HIS A 340 4.24 7.89 0.93
C HIS A 340 3.09 7.49 1.87
N ASP A 341 2.10 6.79 1.34
CA ASP A 341 1.03 6.25 2.15
C ASP A 341 1.45 4.96 2.86
N HIS A 342 0.76 4.61 3.92
CA HIS A 342 0.85 3.30 4.53
C HIS A 342 -0.16 2.35 3.89
N GLY A 343 0.32 1.19 3.50
CA GLY A 343 -0.48 0.12 2.93
C GLY A 343 0.11 -1.24 3.29
N ALA A 344 0.17 -2.14 2.32
CA ALA A 344 0.79 -3.45 2.50
C ALA A 344 2.26 -3.32 2.97
N GLY A 345 2.64 -4.17 3.92
CA GLY A 345 3.98 -4.12 4.53
C GLY A 345 4.15 -3.07 5.64
N GLY A 346 3.12 -2.28 5.93
CA GLY A 346 3.06 -1.35 7.06
C GLY A 346 4.17 -0.30 7.09
N HIS A 347 4.68 -0.01 8.27
CA HIS A 347 5.77 0.95 8.46
C HIS A 347 7.03 0.57 7.67
N LEU A 348 7.34 -0.71 7.61
CA LEU A 348 8.56 -1.16 6.93
C LEU A 348 8.55 -0.74 5.46
N ASN A 349 7.48 -1.05 4.74
CA ASN A 349 7.38 -0.74 3.32
C ASN A 349 7.32 0.77 3.07
N CYS A 350 6.42 1.47 3.76
CA CYS A 350 6.25 2.92 3.60
C CYS A 350 7.55 3.68 3.90
N LEU A 351 8.14 3.44 5.07
CA LEU A 351 9.27 4.23 5.54
C LEU A 351 10.57 3.91 4.80
N SER A 352 10.76 2.65 4.38
CA SER A 352 11.91 2.28 3.56
C SER A 352 11.88 2.94 2.18
N GLU A 353 10.70 3.05 1.56
CA GLU A 353 10.55 3.76 0.29
C GLU A 353 10.84 5.25 0.42
N LEU A 354 10.42 5.87 1.52
CA LEU A 354 10.70 7.30 1.78
C LEU A 354 12.19 7.61 1.81
N VAL A 355 13.01 6.70 2.32
CA VAL A 355 14.45 6.91 2.52
C VAL A 355 15.32 6.06 1.61
N GLU A 356 14.75 5.50 0.54
CA GLU A 356 15.48 4.57 -0.34
C GLU A 356 16.74 5.16 -0.98
N ALA A 357 16.79 6.48 -1.17
CA ALA A 357 17.95 7.15 -1.75
C ALA A 357 19.09 7.39 -0.74
N THR A 358 18.82 7.28 0.55
CA THR A 358 19.79 7.65 1.59
C THR A 358 19.99 6.60 2.67
N GLY A 359 19.01 5.76 2.92
CA GLY A 359 18.91 5.04 4.18
C GLY A 359 18.25 5.88 5.27
N GLY A 360 17.84 5.25 6.35
CA GLY A 360 17.13 5.92 7.42
C GLY A 360 17.16 5.17 8.74
N ARG A 361 16.93 5.90 9.82
CA ARG A 361 16.76 5.38 11.17
C ARG A 361 15.38 5.77 11.67
N ILE A 362 14.64 4.78 12.13
CA ILE A 362 13.30 4.96 12.73
C ILE A 362 13.39 4.63 14.22
N ASP A 363 12.96 5.58 15.04
CA ASP A 363 12.91 5.45 16.51
C ASP A 363 11.60 4.78 16.90
N MET A 364 11.65 3.50 17.28
CA MET A 364 10.45 2.73 17.62
C MET A 364 9.70 3.29 18.82
N ASP A 365 10.43 3.84 19.77
CA ASP A 365 9.86 4.47 20.97
C ASP A 365 9.06 5.75 20.65
N LYS A 366 9.17 6.28 19.44
CA LYS A 366 8.42 7.45 18.97
C LYS A 366 7.24 7.09 18.06
N LEU A 367 7.10 5.82 17.70
CA LEU A 367 5.93 5.38 16.93
C LEU A 367 4.68 5.36 17.80
N PRO A 368 3.54 5.81 17.27
CA PRO A 368 2.28 5.73 18.00
C PRO A 368 1.84 4.27 18.13
N ILE A 369 1.51 3.85 19.33
CA ILE A 369 1.09 2.48 19.64
C ILE A 369 -0.22 2.53 20.41
N GLY A 370 -1.29 2.03 19.81
CA GLY A 370 -2.61 1.95 20.43
C GLY A 370 -2.77 0.72 21.32
N ASP A 371 -2.09 -0.38 20.98
CA ASP A 371 -2.06 -1.61 21.78
C ASP A 371 -0.65 -1.83 22.33
N PRO A 372 -0.43 -1.63 23.64
CA PRO A 372 0.90 -1.77 24.25
C PRO A 372 1.42 -3.21 24.29
N THR A 373 0.61 -4.20 23.93
CA THR A 373 1.03 -5.61 23.88
C THR A 373 1.64 -6.02 22.55
N LEU A 374 1.66 -5.12 21.56
CA LEU A 374 2.26 -5.41 20.25
C LEU A 374 3.77 -5.65 20.37
N SER A 375 4.24 -6.73 19.77
CA SER A 375 5.66 -7.00 19.59
C SER A 375 6.29 -6.04 18.57
N ALA A 376 7.61 -5.97 18.55
CA ALA A 376 8.33 -5.19 17.54
C ALA A 376 7.96 -5.63 16.11
N LYS A 377 7.90 -6.94 15.87
CA LYS A 377 7.46 -7.51 14.59
C LYS A 377 6.07 -7.04 14.19
N GLU A 378 5.13 -7.06 15.12
CA GLU A 378 3.75 -6.62 14.87
C GLU A 378 3.68 -5.12 14.60
N ILE A 379 4.47 -4.30 15.28
CA ILE A 379 4.52 -2.85 15.06
C ILE A 379 5.10 -2.53 13.68
N VAL A 380 6.23 -3.11 13.33
CA VAL A 380 6.96 -2.84 12.08
C VAL A 380 6.14 -3.23 10.85
N GLY A 381 5.48 -4.38 10.91
CA GLY A 381 4.69 -4.91 9.80
C GLY A 381 3.20 -4.56 9.83
N ASN A 382 2.75 -3.79 10.80
CA ASN A 382 1.34 -3.46 10.97
C ASN A 382 0.81 -2.64 9.80
N GLU A 383 -0.23 -3.13 9.15
CA GLU A 383 -0.86 -2.53 7.99
C GLU A 383 -2.07 -1.65 8.38
N SER A 384 -2.14 -1.14 9.61
CA SER A 384 -3.14 -0.14 9.97
C SER A 384 -3.00 1.07 9.06
N GLN A 385 -4.06 1.40 8.37
CA GLN A 385 -4.08 2.46 7.35
C GLN A 385 -4.43 3.83 7.97
N GLU A 386 -4.75 4.80 7.12
CA GLU A 386 -4.98 6.20 7.50
C GLU A 386 -3.74 6.85 8.12
N ARG A 387 -2.56 6.40 7.69
CA ARG A 387 -1.27 6.97 8.07
C ARG A 387 -0.50 7.38 6.82
N MET A 388 0.20 8.50 6.94
CA MET A 388 1.04 9.03 5.87
C MET A 388 2.44 9.27 6.42
N GLY A 389 3.45 8.82 5.69
CA GLY A 389 4.85 9.11 5.99
C GLY A 389 5.35 10.25 5.12
N LEU A 390 6.11 11.17 5.69
CA LEU A 390 6.70 12.30 4.98
C LEU A 390 8.17 12.43 5.34
N VAL A 391 8.94 12.97 4.41
CA VAL A 391 10.28 13.50 4.68
C VAL A 391 10.26 15.01 4.49
N ILE A 392 10.80 15.73 5.45
CA ILE A 392 10.81 17.19 5.48
C ILE A 392 12.10 17.67 6.14
N ASP A 393 12.58 18.85 5.73
CA ASP A 393 13.71 19.50 6.39
C ASP A 393 13.34 19.87 7.83
N GLU A 394 14.27 19.72 8.76
CA GLU A 394 14.06 20.03 10.17
C GLU A 394 13.51 21.43 10.40
N LYS A 395 13.95 22.41 9.62
CA LYS A 395 13.49 23.81 9.73
C LYS A 395 11.98 23.99 9.50
N ASN A 396 11.31 23.04 8.84
CA ASN A 396 9.88 23.09 8.52
C ASN A 396 9.01 22.25 9.46
N ILE A 397 9.61 21.58 10.44
CA ILE A 397 8.89 20.70 11.37
C ILE A 397 7.85 21.48 12.19
N ASP A 398 8.22 22.61 12.76
CA ASP A 398 7.29 23.38 13.60
C ASP A 398 6.11 23.92 12.80
N LYS A 399 6.32 24.31 11.56
CA LYS A 399 5.24 24.73 10.67
C LYS A 399 4.24 23.61 10.41
N LEU A 400 4.73 22.42 10.06
CA LEU A 400 3.86 21.27 9.82
C LEU A 400 3.16 20.82 11.11
N ARG A 401 3.84 20.88 12.25
CA ARG A 401 3.24 20.57 13.55
C ARG A 401 2.06 21.49 13.85
N ARG A 402 2.21 22.80 13.67
CA ARG A 402 1.11 23.77 13.92
C ARG A 402 -0.10 23.49 13.03
N ILE A 403 0.15 23.18 11.74
CA ILE A 403 -0.91 22.83 10.80
C ILE A 403 -1.61 21.53 11.23
N ALA A 404 -0.84 20.50 11.55
CA ALA A 404 -1.37 19.22 11.98
C ALA A 404 -2.20 19.32 13.25
N GLU A 405 -1.74 20.09 14.25
CA GLU A 405 -2.47 20.34 15.48
C GLU A 405 -3.81 21.06 15.22
N ARG A 406 -3.81 22.07 14.37
CA ARG A 406 -5.04 22.75 13.96
C ARG A 406 -6.04 21.80 13.32
N GLU A 407 -5.57 20.91 12.45
CA GLU A 407 -6.40 19.92 11.76
C GLU A 407 -6.70 18.67 12.62
N ARG A 408 -6.16 18.63 13.84
CA ARG A 408 -6.27 17.47 14.74
C ARG A 408 -5.76 16.18 14.12
N SER A 409 -4.76 16.30 13.25
CA SER A 409 -4.02 15.16 12.74
C SER A 409 -2.94 14.80 13.74
N PRO A 410 -2.90 13.55 14.21
CA PRO A 410 -1.74 13.11 15.00
C PRO A 410 -0.46 13.31 14.21
N PHE A 411 0.58 13.76 14.90
CA PHE A 411 1.84 14.16 14.30
C PHE A 411 3.01 13.64 15.13
N TYR A 412 3.92 12.94 14.48
CA TYR A 412 5.08 12.33 15.16
C TYR A 412 6.33 12.49 14.30
N VAL A 413 7.40 12.99 14.91
CA VAL A 413 8.74 12.92 14.29
C VAL A 413 9.37 11.62 14.72
N ILE A 414 9.49 10.67 13.81
CA ILE A 414 9.81 9.27 14.12
C ILE A 414 11.20 8.83 13.70
N GLY A 415 11.95 9.65 12.99
CA GLY A 415 13.27 9.28 12.53
C GLY A 415 13.94 10.30 11.65
N GLU A 416 14.99 9.88 10.97
CA GLU A 416 15.75 10.72 10.06
C GLU A 416 16.35 9.92 8.91
N ALA A 417 16.60 10.59 7.79
CA ALA A 417 17.44 10.08 6.71
C ALA A 417 18.90 10.11 7.16
N THR A 418 19.67 9.05 6.86
CA THR A 418 21.01 8.85 7.43
C THR A 418 22.16 8.99 6.44
N GLY A 419 21.93 8.73 5.17
CA GLY A 419 22.97 8.81 4.14
C GLY A 419 23.87 7.58 4.01
N ASP A 420 23.64 6.53 4.81
CA ASP A 420 24.48 5.32 4.87
C ASP A 420 23.88 4.12 4.14
N MET A 421 22.71 4.27 3.51
CA MET A 421 21.94 3.21 2.85
C MET A 421 21.53 2.06 3.77
N GLN A 422 21.67 2.23 5.09
CA GLN A 422 21.20 1.31 6.11
C GLN A 422 19.77 1.67 6.51
N PHE A 423 18.94 0.67 6.76
CA PHE A 423 17.59 0.88 7.26
C PHE A 423 17.45 0.23 8.63
N THR A 424 17.17 1.07 9.63
CA THR A 424 17.21 0.66 11.04
C THR A 424 15.94 1.08 11.74
N PHE A 425 15.31 0.13 12.44
CA PHE A 425 14.38 0.41 13.52
C PHE A 425 15.10 0.18 14.83
N VAL A 426 15.11 1.17 15.69
CA VAL A 426 15.80 1.10 16.99
C VAL A 426 14.87 1.52 18.13
N ASP A 427 14.85 0.74 19.20
CA ASP A 427 14.24 1.15 20.46
C ASP A 427 15.30 1.82 21.32
N ASN A 428 15.25 3.16 21.41
CA ASN A 428 16.25 3.93 22.14
C ASN A 428 16.23 3.67 23.65
N ARG A 429 15.13 3.12 24.19
CA ARG A 429 15.03 2.78 25.63
C ARG A 429 15.89 1.57 25.99
N THR A 430 16.11 0.66 25.07
CA THR A 430 16.85 -0.59 25.26
C THR A 430 18.09 -0.71 24.40
N GLY A 431 18.19 0.08 23.33
CA GLY A 431 19.21 -0.05 22.29
C GLY A 431 18.98 -1.20 21.32
N GLU A 432 17.89 -1.95 21.47
CA GLU A 432 17.55 -3.06 20.60
C GLU A 432 17.20 -2.59 19.20
N LYS A 433 17.65 -3.31 18.20
CA LYS A 433 17.40 -3.03 16.77
C LYS A 433 16.65 -4.18 16.14
N PRO A 434 15.31 -4.15 16.16
CA PRO A 434 14.50 -5.20 15.52
C PRO A 434 14.77 -5.33 14.03
N ILE A 435 15.10 -4.24 13.36
CA ILE A 435 15.53 -4.23 11.95
C ILE A 435 16.82 -3.42 11.84
N ASP A 436 17.83 -3.99 11.20
CA ASP A 436 19.11 -3.35 10.92
C ASP A 436 19.74 -4.02 9.70
N LEU A 437 19.30 -3.62 8.52
CA LEU A 437 19.73 -4.20 7.24
C LEU A 437 20.02 -3.10 6.21
N LYS A 438 20.90 -3.40 5.28
CA LYS A 438 21.04 -2.57 4.09
C LYS A 438 19.73 -2.60 3.27
N LEU A 439 19.31 -1.46 2.75
CA LEU A 439 18.15 -1.38 1.86
C LEU A 439 18.27 -2.33 0.67
N GLU A 440 19.45 -2.45 0.12
CA GLU A 440 19.78 -3.36 -0.96
C GLU A 440 19.49 -4.83 -0.60
N ASP A 441 19.80 -5.25 0.62
CA ASP A 441 19.52 -6.62 1.07
C ASP A 441 18.03 -6.88 1.27
N MET A 442 17.26 -5.86 1.60
CA MET A 442 15.81 -6.00 1.76
C MET A 442 15.05 -5.98 0.43
N PHE A 443 15.51 -5.21 -0.54
CA PHE A 443 14.75 -4.91 -1.77
C PHE A 443 15.52 -5.16 -3.06
N GLY A 444 16.79 -4.76 -3.13
CA GLY A 444 17.53 -4.63 -4.39
C GLY A 444 18.09 -5.93 -4.96
N LYS A 445 18.39 -6.92 -4.10
CA LYS A 445 19.08 -8.17 -4.47
C LYS A 445 18.27 -9.43 -4.20
N ALA A 446 17.02 -9.31 -3.80
CA ALA A 446 16.17 -10.47 -3.57
C ALA A 446 16.01 -11.29 -4.87
N PRO A 447 15.95 -12.64 -4.78
CA PRO A 447 15.89 -13.50 -5.96
C PRO A 447 14.70 -13.17 -6.86
N ARG A 448 14.96 -13.19 -8.16
CA ARG A 448 13.94 -13.02 -9.18
C ARG A 448 13.14 -14.32 -9.33
N THR A 449 11.83 -14.22 -9.42
CA THR A 449 10.96 -15.37 -9.70
C THR A 449 11.15 -15.81 -11.17
N VAL A 450 11.40 -17.09 -11.37
CA VAL A 450 11.47 -17.71 -12.70
C VAL A 450 10.24 -18.58 -12.90
N LEU A 451 9.50 -18.32 -13.97
CA LEU A 451 8.26 -19.00 -14.31
C LEU A 451 8.50 -19.88 -15.54
N ASN A 452 8.58 -21.19 -15.34
CA ASN A 452 8.72 -22.16 -16.40
C ASN A 452 7.34 -22.65 -16.84
N ASP A 453 7.08 -22.56 -18.12
CA ASP A 453 5.83 -23.02 -18.73
C ASP A 453 6.10 -23.69 -20.09
N ARG A 454 5.09 -24.37 -20.60
CA ARG A 454 5.12 -25.00 -21.91
C ARG A 454 3.81 -24.78 -22.63
N THR A 455 3.89 -24.67 -23.93
CA THR A 455 2.71 -24.59 -24.81
C THR A 455 1.98 -25.92 -24.80
N VAL A 456 0.72 -25.91 -24.52
CA VAL A 456 -0.19 -27.06 -24.69
C VAL A 456 -0.94 -26.85 -25.99
N ARG A 457 -0.81 -27.79 -26.90
CA ARG A 457 -1.61 -27.82 -28.13
C ARG A 457 -2.81 -28.71 -27.88
N GLU A 458 -4.02 -28.17 -28.10
CA GLU A 458 -5.26 -28.94 -28.13
C GLU A 458 -5.38 -29.79 -29.36
#